data_c5e2fefef7b2fe5ea07275a7ff8c0a43
#
_entry.id   c5e2fefef7b2fe5ea07275a7ff8c0a43
#
_cell.length_a   1.000
_cell.length_b   1.000
_cell.length_c   1.000
_cell.angle_alpha   90.00
_cell.angle_beta   90.00
_cell.angle_gamma   90.00
#
_symmetry.space_group_name_H-M   'P 1'
#
loop_
_entity.id
_entity.type
_entity.pdbx_description
1 polymer ?
#
loop_
_entity_poly.entity_id
_entity_poly.type
_entity_poly.pdbx_seq_one_letter_code
_entity_poly.pdbx_strand_id
1 'polypeptide(L)'
;MKVPARSSGAGFAQRLPGRRLLPYVWLLPLLTLGLYIAAAKGQETLVLVGTGSSVPAPLYGRWAKEYGKRNPNRQMRYLTVGTSEGIAQIAHGAGDFAAGEAQLTDKERNEGLIELPVVLIGIVPIYNLPETHQELRLSGEVLAEIFLGTVKTWNAPQIAKLNPAITLPSLPIQVVNRPAGKGSNYVFTEFLSKVSSKFRAQVGITASPKWPVGEAAERSSDMADKVKQNLGAIGYVEYQYAVKNGIPQAAVLNPGGKFVTASTESLAAACEAAEAPRWNGFSASLSNAPGAGAYPITSFSWIYLRTSSSDSARAAALSEFLNWLYTDGQRYAVEEGYSELPAPLLEGARKKIKGLK
;
A
#
# COMPACT_ATOMS: atom_id res chain seq x y z
N MET A 1 -55.87 -10.32 59.54
CA MET A 1 -56.27 -10.04 60.92
C MET A 1 -56.07 -8.56 61.18
N LYS A 2 -57.20 -7.85 61.27
CA LYS A 2 -57.49 -6.60 61.97
C LYS A 2 -56.58 -5.37 61.79
N VAL A 3 -57.16 -4.36 61.10
CA VAL A 3 -57.16 -2.92 61.33
C VAL A 3 -57.72 -2.64 62.76
N PRO A 4 -57.38 -1.51 63.49
CA PRO A 4 -57.98 -0.19 63.22
C PRO A 4 -57.03 0.98 63.50
N ALA A 5 -57.13 2.16 62.88
CA ALA A 5 -58.11 3.23 62.84
C ALA A 5 -57.96 4.35 63.95
N ARG A 6 -57.93 5.63 63.46
CA ARG A 6 -58.40 6.93 64.08
C ARG A 6 -57.50 7.55 65.13
N SER A 7 -57.25 8.85 65.13
CA SER A 7 -58.17 10.00 65.07
C SER A 7 -57.36 11.32 64.94
N SER A 8 -57.74 12.27 64.16
CA SER A 8 -58.42 13.54 64.36
C SER A 8 -57.78 14.52 65.33
N GLY A 9 -57.51 15.74 64.89
CA GLY A 9 -57.26 16.93 65.72
C GLY A 9 -57.12 18.19 64.84
N ALA A 10 -58.16 19.00 64.82
CA ALA A 10 -58.25 20.26 64.11
C ALA A 10 -57.56 21.37 64.90
N GLY A 11 -57.12 22.43 64.28
CA GLY A 11 -56.89 23.65 64.97
C GLY A 11 -56.16 24.77 64.23
N PHE A 12 -56.93 25.70 63.80
CA PHE A 12 -56.70 27.14 63.74
C PHE A 12 -55.80 27.76 62.67
N ALA A 13 -56.45 28.54 61.84
CA ALA A 13 -55.93 29.55 60.90
C ALA A 13 -55.30 30.75 61.59
N GLN A 14 -54.23 31.26 61.05
CA GLN A 14 -53.90 32.69 61.14
C GLN A 14 -53.42 33.18 59.78
N ARG A 15 -54.19 34.14 59.21
CA ARG A 15 -53.86 34.94 58.05
C ARG A 15 -52.86 36.04 58.43
N LEU A 16 -51.82 36.25 57.65
CA LEU A 16 -51.14 37.53 57.52
C LEU A 16 -50.77 37.78 56.02
N PRO A 17 -50.59 39.06 55.61
CA PRO A 17 -50.97 39.52 54.27
C PRO A 17 -49.78 39.56 53.30
N GLY A 18 -50.19 39.65 52.01
CA GLY A 18 -49.39 39.59 50.81
C GLY A 18 -48.16 40.50 50.69
N ARG A 19 -47.18 39.96 50.09
CA ARG A 19 -46.18 40.74 49.30
C ARG A 19 -46.04 40.09 47.95
N ARG A 20 -46.57 40.77 46.94
CA ARG A 20 -46.27 40.46 45.56
C ARG A 20 -44.79 40.72 45.30
N LEU A 21 -44.04 39.69 44.96
CA LEU A 21 -42.75 39.80 44.32
C LEU A 21 -42.80 39.18 42.92
N LEU A 22 -42.36 39.97 41.98
CA LEU A 22 -42.40 39.82 40.52
C LEU A 22 -41.69 38.54 40.00
N PRO A 23 -42.15 37.96 38.90
CA PRO A 23 -41.55 36.76 38.30
C PRO A 23 -40.51 37.15 37.21
N TYR A 24 -39.29 37.55 37.60
CA TYR A 24 -38.26 37.90 36.61
C TYR A 24 -36.91 37.16 36.79
N VAL A 25 -36.84 36.14 37.62
CA VAL A 25 -35.55 35.49 37.93
C VAL A 25 -35.31 34.16 37.18
N TRP A 26 -36.29 33.67 36.36
CA TRP A 26 -36.18 32.36 35.73
C TRP A 26 -35.82 32.37 34.21
N LEU A 27 -35.58 33.56 33.61
CA LEU A 27 -35.27 33.68 32.19
C LEU A 27 -33.76 33.68 31.85
N LEU A 28 -32.87 33.87 32.78
CA LEU A 28 -31.41 33.88 32.53
C LEU A 28 -30.75 32.49 32.34
N PRO A 29 -31.14 31.39 32.99
CA PRO A 29 -30.47 30.10 32.76
C PRO A 29 -30.85 29.42 31.43
N LEU A 30 -31.99 29.77 30.81
CA LEU A 30 -32.38 29.19 29.55
C LEU A 30 -31.64 29.78 28.33
N LEU A 31 -31.19 31.03 28.40
CA LEU A 31 -30.38 31.68 27.34
C LEU A 31 -28.93 31.19 27.35
N THR A 32 -28.36 30.88 28.51
CA THR A 32 -26.99 30.34 28.64
C THR A 32 -26.93 28.87 28.21
N LEU A 33 -27.96 28.08 28.46
CA LEU A 33 -28.06 26.70 28.05
C LEU A 33 -28.22 26.56 26.50
N GLY A 34 -28.97 27.49 25.90
CA GLY A 34 -29.13 27.56 24.43
C GLY A 34 -27.82 27.91 23.70
N LEU A 35 -26.99 28.77 24.26
CA LEU A 35 -25.66 29.12 23.75
C LEU A 35 -24.63 27.98 23.90
N TYR A 36 -24.74 27.17 24.96
CA TYR A 36 -23.87 26.02 25.18
C TYR A 36 -24.20 24.82 24.23
N ILE A 37 -25.47 24.66 23.86
CA ILE A 37 -25.88 23.60 22.92
C ILE A 37 -25.53 23.97 21.47
N ALA A 38 -25.49 25.27 21.11
CA ALA A 38 -25.07 25.72 19.80
C ALA A 38 -23.57 25.59 19.53
N ALA A 39 -22.72 25.52 20.60
CA ALA A 39 -21.26 25.35 20.49
C ALA A 39 -20.82 23.88 20.35
N ALA A 40 -21.71 22.93 20.53
CA ALA A 40 -21.40 21.48 20.46
C ALA A 40 -21.86 20.84 19.12
N LYS A 41 -21.90 21.58 18.01
CA LYS A 41 -21.84 20.95 16.68
C LYS A 41 -20.42 20.44 16.54
N GLY A 42 -20.21 19.20 16.97
CA GLY A 42 -18.97 18.48 16.70
C GLY A 42 -18.65 18.60 15.22
N GLN A 43 -17.47 19.10 14.90
CA GLN A 43 -17.01 19.23 13.53
C GLN A 43 -17.08 17.82 12.93
N GLU A 44 -17.92 17.60 11.91
CA GLU A 44 -18.05 16.28 11.27
C GLU A 44 -16.69 15.77 10.85
N THR A 45 -16.36 14.56 11.27
CA THR A 45 -15.10 13.92 10.90
C THR A 45 -15.15 13.56 9.42
N LEU A 46 -14.31 14.20 8.62
CA LEU A 46 -14.13 13.85 7.21
C LEU A 46 -13.22 12.63 7.10
N VAL A 47 -13.69 11.58 6.45
CA VAL A 47 -12.91 10.36 6.20
C VAL A 47 -12.53 10.26 4.74
N LEU A 48 -11.24 10.35 4.44
CA LEU A 48 -10.69 10.05 3.13
C LEU A 48 -10.67 8.54 2.88
N VAL A 49 -11.03 8.12 1.69
CA VAL A 49 -11.09 6.70 1.30
C VAL A 49 -10.10 6.46 0.18
N GLY A 50 -9.06 5.68 0.47
CA GLY A 50 -8.14 5.13 -0.53
C GLY A 50 -8.46 3.67 -0.85
N THR A 51 -8.20 3.25 -2.09
CA THR A 51 -8.36 1.86 -2.53
C THR A 51 -7.15 1.39 -3.34
N GLY A 52 -6.96 0.08 -3.51
CA GLY A 52 -5.92 -0.39 -4.43
C GLY A 52 -5.14 -1.62 -3.96
N SER A 53 -3.85 -1.59 -4.25
CA SER A 53 -2.92 -2.70 -4.03
C SER A 53 -2.76 -3.11 -2.56
N SER A 54 -2.55 -4.40 -2.34
CA SER A 54 -2.15 -4.92 -1.03
C SER A 54 -0.67 -4.65 -0.69
N VAL A 55 0.17 -4.34 -1.69
CA VAL A 55 1.60 -4.09 -1.49
C VAL A 55 1.85 -2.94 -0.53
N PRO A 56 1.30 -1.73 -0.71
CA PRO A 56 1.49 -0.61 0.22
C PRO A 56 0.46 -0.59 1.37
N ALA A 57 -0.45 -1.55 1.45
CA ALA A 57 -1.55 -1.51 2.43
C ALA A 57 -1.08 -1.43 3.89
N PRO A 58 -0.02 -2.13 4.36
CA PRO A 58 0.49 -1.96 5.72
C PRO A 58 0.89 -0.52 6.02
N LEU A 59 1.56 0.13 5.07
CA LEU A 59 2.00 1.52 5.18
C LEU A 59 0.82 2.49 5.21
N TYR A 60 -0.18 2.31 4.34
CA TYR A 60 -1.41 3.12 4.39
C TYR A 60 -2.17 2.94 5.72
N GLY A 61 -2.18 1.73 6.27
CA GLY A 61 -2.71 1.46 7.62
C GLY A 61 -1.95 2.21 8.71
N ARG A 62 -0.61 2.24 8.63
CA ARG A 62 0.23 3.02 9.54
C ARG A 62 -0.02 4.52 9.38
N TRP A 63 -0.07 5.02 8.16
CA TRP A 63 -0.38 6.43 7.88
C TRP A 63 -1.76 6.83 8.38
N ALA A 64 -2.79 6.00 8.16
CA ALA A 64 -4.14 6.26 8.69
C ALA A 64 -4.13 6.49 10.20
N LYS A 65 -3.43 5.60 10.92
CA LYS A 65 -3.29 5.69 12.38
C LYS A 65 -2.54 6.96 12.82
N GLU A 66 -1.40 7.24 12.22
CA GLU A 66 -0.53 8.34 12.66
C GLU A 66 -1.07 9.72 12.22
N TYR A 67 -1.66 9.80 11.03
CA TYR A 67 -2.34 11.00 10.55
C TYR A 67 -3.59 11.34 11.40
N GLY A 68 -4.42 10.32 11.69
CA GLY A 68 -5.63 10.50 12.50
C GLY A 68 -5.34 10.95 13.93
N LYS A 69 -4.22 10.52 14.55
CA LYS A 69 -3.80 11.02 15.88
C LYS A 69 -3.54 12.52 15.89
N ARG A 70 -3.00 13.06 14.80
CA ARG A 70 -2.68 14.49 14.69
C ARG A 70 -3.85 15.33 14.21
N ASN A 71 -4.80 14.70 13.53
CA ASN A 71 -5.92 15.36 12.88
C ASN A 71 -7.24 14.65 13.26
N PRO A 72 -7.79 14.85 14.48
CA PRO A 72 -8.96 14.11 14.95
C PRO A 72 -10.19 14.22 14.04
N ASN A 73 -10.35 15.37 13.35
CA ASN A 73 -11.45 15.64 12.42
C ASN A 73 -11.13 15.28 10.96
N ARG A 74 -9.95 14.69 10.71
CA ARG A 74 -9.48 14.27 9.39
C ARG A 74 -8.93 12.85 9.50
N GLN A 75 -9.67 11.88 9.04
CA GLN A 75 -9.26 10.49 9.07
C GLN A 75 -9.05 9.95 7.65
N MET A 76 -8.35 8.84 7.55
CA MET A 76 -8.15 8.12 6.30
C MET A 76 -8.35 6.63 6.55
N ARG A 77 -8.92 5.93 5.57
CA ARG A 77 -8.97 4.47 5.52
C ARG A 77 -8.52 3.98 4.16
N TYR A 78 -7.92 2.80 4.13
CA TYR A 78 -7.45 2.17 2.91
C TYR A 78 -8.05 0.78 2.75
N LEU A 79 -8.56 0.47 1.55
CA LEU A 79 -9.21 -0.80 1.20
C LEU A 79 -8.42 -1.52 0.12
N THR A 80 -8.06 -2.78 0.36
CA THR A 80 -7.32 -3.60 -0.61
C THR A 80 -8.27 -4.26 -1.60
N VAL A 81 -8.27 -3.76 -2.83
CA VAL A 81 -9.09 -4.28 -3.94
C VAL A 81 -8.23 -4.78 -5.11
N GLY A 82 -6.92 -4.51 -5.08
CA GLY A 82 -5.96 -4.74 -6.16
C GLY A 82 -5.72 -3.47 -6.98
N THR A 83 -4.56 -3.43 -7.67
CA THR A 83 -4.12 -2.23 -8.41
C THR A 83 -5.09 -1.86 -9.54
N SER A 84 -5.45 -2.82 -10.37
CA SER A 84 -6.33 -2.55 -11.53
C SER A 84 -7.72 -2.08 -11.10
N GLU A 85 -8.29 -2.71 -10.07
CA GLU A 85 -9.59 -2.31 -9.52
C GLU A 85 -9.52 -0.93 -8.85
N GLY A 86 -8.43 -0.64 -8.11
CA GLY A 86 -8.21 0.68 -7.52
C GLY A 86 -8.16 1.79 -8.56
N ILE A 87 -7.42 1.59 -9.66
CA ILE A 87 -7.38 2.54 -10.79
C ILE A 87 -8.76 2.71 -11.41
N ALA A 88 -9.49 1.61 -11.65
CA ALA A 88 -10.83 1.69 -12.20
C ALA A 88 -11.80 2.45 -11.29
N GLN A 89 -11.76 2.20 -9.98
CA GLN A 89 -12.61 2.91 -9.02
C GLN A 89 -12.33 4.41 -9.00
N ILE A 90 -11.07 4.84 -8.94
CA ILE A 90 -10.76 6.27 -8.93
C ILE A 90 -11.11 6.96 -10.26
N ALA A 91 -10.94 6.27 -11.39
CA ALA A 91 -11.36 6.76 -12.69
C ALA A 91 -12.89 7.04 -12.76
N HIS A 92 -13.69 6.17 -12.15
CA HIS A 92 -15.14 6.34 -12.06
C HIS A 92 -15.60 7.23 -10.90
N GLY A 93 -14.70 7.89 -10.20
CA GLY A 93 -15.05 8.80 -9.13
C GLY A 93 -15.32 8.16 -7.77
N ALA A 94 -15.02 6.88 -7.60
CA ALA A 94 -15.16 6.21 -6.33
C ALA A 94 -13.88 6.37 -5.48
N GLY A 95 -14.05 6.85 -4.23
CA GLY A 95 -12.96 7.17 -3.32
C GLY A 95 -12.25 8.50 -3.63
N ASP A 96 -11.24 8.80 -2.83
CA ASP A 96 -10.46 10.04 -2.91
C ASP A 96 -9.12 9.84 -3.62
N PHE A 97 -8.54 8.64 -3.49
CA PHE A 97 -7.32 8.23 -4.17
C PHE A 97 -7.29 6.71 -4.36
N ALA A 98 -6.44 6.28 -5.26
CA ALA A 98 -6.08 4.87 -5.33
C ALA A 98 -4.56 4.68 -5.20
N ALA A 99 -4.09 3.45 -4.97
CA ALA A 99 -2.67 3.15 -4.90
C ALA A 99 -2.34 1.80 -5.55
N GLY A 100 -1.14 1.71 -6.12
CA GLY A 100 -0.68 0.50 -6.78
C GLY A 100 0.69 0.64 -7.41
N GLU A 101 1.10 -0.35 -8.20
CA GLU A 101 2.43 -0.45 -8.76
C GLU A 101 2.45 -0.37 -10.29
N ALA A 102 1.28 -0.43 -10.95
CA ALA A 102 1.19 -0.26 -12.40
C ALA A 102 1.23 1.23 -12.77
N GLN A 103 1.95 1.56 -13.83
CA GLN A 103 1.86 2.90 -14.40
C GLN A 103 0.51 3.08 -15.08
N LEU A 104 -0.04 4.31 -15.03
CA LEU A 104 -1.23 4.67 -15.78
C LEU A 104 -0.95 4.54 -17.28
N THR A 105 -1.96 4.10 -18.02
CA THR A 105 -1.96 4.13 -19.48
C THR A 105 -2.22 5.56 -19.97
N ASP A 106 -1.89 5.84 -21.25
CA ASP A 106 -2.21 7.14 -21.85
C ASP A 106 -3.70 7.44 -21.85
N LYS A 107 -4.55 6.39 -21.97
CA LYS A 107 -5.99 6.53 -21.86
C LYS A 107 -6.40 7.08 -20.48
N GLU A 108 -5.92 6.45 -19.41
CA GLU A 108 -6.24 6.86 -18.04
C GLU A 108 -5.73 8.27 -17.71
N ARG A 109 -4.54 8.65 -18.22
CA ARG A 109 -4.03 10.02 -18.10
C ARG A 109 -4.89 11.03 -18.87
N ASN A 110 -5.33 10.68 -20.08
CA ASN A 110 -6.23 11.53 -20.89
C ASN A 110 -7.64 11.65 -20.27
N GLU A 111 -8.06 10.70 -19.46
CA GLU A 111 -9.29 10.71 -18.67
C GLU A 111 -9.14 11.51 -17.35
N GLY A 112 -8.02 12.18 -17.14
CA GLY A 112 -7.79 13.10 -16.02
C GLY A 112 -7.25 12.43 -14.76
N LEU A 113 -6.59 11.27 -14.88
CA LEU A 113 -5.81 10.69 -13.79
C LEU A 113 -4.35 11.14 -13.85
N ILE A 114 -3.75 11.27 -12.68
CA ILE A 114 -2.30 11.42 -12.50
C ILE A 114 -1.78 10.39 -11.50
N GLU A 115 -0.51 10.08 -11.63
CA GLU A 115 0.20 9.23 -10.69
C GLU A 115 1.38 9.99 -10.06
N LEU A 116 1.61 9.76 -8.78
CA LEU A 116 2.76 10.29 -8.05
C LEU A 116 3.44 9.14 -7.30
N PRO A 117 4.78 9.07 -7.30
CA PRO A 117 5.48 8.05 -6.54
C PRO A 117 5.33 8.31 -5.05
N VAL A 118 5.21 7.26 -4.26
CA VAL A 118 5.00 7.35 -2.80
C VAL A 118 6.17 6.77 -2.03
N VAL A 119 6.61 5.57 -2.40
CA VAL A 119 7.75 4.85 -1.83
C VAL A 119 8.35 3.93 -2.88
N LEU A 120 9.59 3.48 -2.64
CA LEU A 120 10.19 2.39 -3.41
C LEU A 120 9.77 1.05 -2.83
N ILE A 121 9.53 0.08 -3.72
CA ILE A 121 9.21 -1.30 -3.38
C ILE A 121 10.07 -2.27 -4.16
N GLY A 122 10.32 -3.45 -3.59
CA GLY A 122 10.94 -4.58 -4.27
C GLY A 122 10.01 -5.79 -4.28
N ILE A 123 9.99 -6.53 -5.38
CA ILE A 123 9.35 -7.84 -5.44
C ILE A 123 10.47 -8.89 -5.43
N VAL A 124 10.39 -9.82 -4.48
CA VAL A 124 11.44 -10.82 -4.25
C VAL A 124 10.95 -12.22 -4.55
N PRO A 125 11.73 -13.04 -5.32
CA PRO A 125 11.47 -14.45 -5.44
C PRO A 125 11.69 -15.14 -4.09
N ILE A 126 10.68 -15.87 -3.63
CA ILE A 126 10.73 -16.70 -2.42
C ILE A 126 10.65 -18.17 -2.81
N TYR A 127 11.30 -19.02 -2.06
CA TYR A 127 11.41 -20.44 -2.40
C TYR A 127 11.41 -21.34 -1.16
N ASN A 128 11.14 -22.63 -1.38
CA ASN A 128 11.23 -23.68 -0.37
C ASN A 128 12.15 -24.80 -0.87
N LEU A 129 13.43 -24.70 -0.51
CA LEU A 129 14.41 -25.75 -0.73
C LEU A 129 15.00 -26.16 0.62
N PRO A 130 14.96 -27.46 0.99
CA PRO A 130 15.61 -27.91 2.20
C PRO A 130 17.11 -27.82 2.05
N GLU A 131 17.80 -27.62 3.16
CA GLU A 131 19.27 -27.73 3.28
C GLU A 131 20.10 -26.72 2.48
N THR A 132 19.49 -25.72 1.86
CA THR A 132 20.26 -24.62 1.28
C THR A 132 20.61 -23.62 2.38
N HIS A 133 21.72 -23.84 3.07
CA HIS A 133 22.28 -22.87 4.03
C HIS A 133 22.93 -21.65 3.35
N GLN A 134 22.92 -21.61 2.04
CA GLN A 134 23.50 -20.55 1.21
C GLN A 134 22.41 -19.84 0.43
N GLU A 135 22.66 -18.58 0.12
CA GLU A 135 21.79 -17.73 -0.70
C GLU A 135 21.62 -18.32 -2.11
N LEU A 136 20.39 -18.62 -2.50
CA LEU A 136 20.07 -19.06 -3.86
C LEU A 136 20.21 -17.89 -4.83
N ARG A 137 20.89 -18.10 -5.96
CA ARG A 137 21.14 -17.14 -7.01
C ARG A 137 20.36 -17.49 -8.27
N LEU A 138 19.60 -16.52 -8.80
CA LEU A 138 18.81 -16.68 -10.01
C LEU A 138 19.10 -15.52 -10.97
N SER A 139 19.18 -15.81 -12.28
CA SER A 139 19.13 -14.75 -13.28
C SER A 139 17.70 -14.45 -13.70
N GLY A 140 17.49 -13.29 -14.32
CA GLY A 140 16.17 -12.92 -14.82
C GLY A 140 15.67 -13.88 -15.90
N GLU A 141 16.58 -14.38 -16.78
CA GLU A 141 16.25 -15.35 -17.81
C GLU A 141 15.79 -16.67 -17.17
N VAL A 142 16.51 -17.17 -16.16
CA VAL A 142 16.12 -18.40 -15.43
C VAL A 142 14.77 -18.23 -14.74
N LEU A 143 14.53 -17.08 -14.10
CA LEU A 143 13.21 -16.78 -13.52
C LEU A 143 12.12 -16.79 -14.60
N ALA A 144 12.35 -16.16 -15.74
CA ALA A 144 11.42 -16.18 -16.86
C ALA A 144 11.13 -17.61 -17.36
N GLU A 145 12.16 -18.44 -17.50
CA GLU A 145 12.03 -19.84 -17.91
C GLU A 145 11.26 -20.70 -16.89
N ILE A 146 11.44 -20.44 -15.59
CA ILE A 146 10.68 -21.10 -14.52
C ILE A 146 9.18 -20.73 -14.64
N PHE A 147 8.86 -19.44 -14.72
CA PHE A 147 7.47 -18.98 -14.81
C PHE A 147 6.80 -19.25 -16.17
N LEU A 148 7.58 -19.55 -17.21
CA LEU A 148 7.09 -20.11 -18.46
C LEU A 148 6.96 -21.65 -18.45
N GLY A 149 7.42 -22.32 -17.38
CA GLY A 149 7.39 -23.78 -17.26
C GLY A 149 8.39 -24.53 -18.16
N THR A 150 9.41 -23.84 -18.67
CA THR A 150 10.48 -24.47 -19.49
C THR A 150 11.60 -25.04 -18.63
N VAL A 151 11.93 -24.41 -17.51
CA VAL A 151 12.79 -24.97 -16.45
C VAL A 151 11.88 -25.61 -15.41
N LYS A 152 12.01 -26.92 -15.23
CA LYS A 152 11.05 -27.74 -14.45
C LYS A 152 11.62 -28.33 -13.16
N THR A 153 12.94 -28.33 -12.98
CA THR A 153 13.60 -28.93 -11.81
C THR A 153 14.67 -28.00 -11.26
N TRP A 154 14.89 -28.06 -9.96
CA TRP A 154 15.86 -27.19 -9.29
C TRP A 154 17.30 -27.49 -9.67
N ASN A 155 17.65 -28.73 -9.97
CA ASN A 155 18.98 -29.13 -10.46
C ASN A 155 19.19 -28.92 -11.96
N ALA A 156 18.29 -28.20 -12.63
CA ALA A 156 18.48 -27.86 -14.03
C ALA A 156 19.83 -27.15 -14.27
N PRO A 157 20.55 -27.45 -15.38
CA PRO A 157 21.89 -26.92 -15.62
C PRO A 157 21.97 -25.39 -15.54
N GLN A 158 20.92 -24.68 -15.94
CA GLN A 158 20.84 -23.22 -15.90
C GLN A 158 20.89 -22.70 -14.47
N ILE A 159 20.21 -23.38 -13.53
CA ILE A 159 20.21 -22.99 -12.10
C ILE A 159 21.53 -23.43 -11.45
N ALA A 160 21.97 -24.67 -11.69
CA ALA A 160 23.19 -25.20 -11.13
C ALA A 160 24.43 -24.35 -11.47
N LYS A 161 24.53 -23.87 -12.71
CA LYS A 161 25.62 -22.98 -13.16
C LYS A 161 25.71 -21.68 -12.36
N LEU A 162 24.59 -21.15 -11.90
CA LEU A 162 24.54 -19.93 -11.09
C LEU A 162 24.87 -20.20 -9.61
N ASN A 163 24.81 -21.46 -9.20
CA ASN A 163 24.94 -21.90 -7.80
C ASN A 163 25.99 -23.02 -7.65
N PRO A 164 27.25 -22.82 -8.06
CA PRO A 164 28.25 -23.91 -8.08
C PRO A 164 28.61 -24.43 -6.69
N ALA A 165 28.33 -23.66 -5.63
CA ALA A 165 28.59 -24.04 -4.25
C ALA A 165 27.41 -24.74 -3.56
N ILE A 166 26.27 -24.89 -4.25
CA ILE A 166 25.07 -25.52 -3.71
C ILE A 166 24.78 -26.81 -4.48
N THR A 167 24.62 -27.92 -3.77
CA THR A 167 24.08 -29.15 -4.37
C THR A 167 22.56 -29.02 -4.45
N LEU A 168 22.06 -28.64 -5.63
CA LEU A 168 20.63 -28.47 -5.85
C LEU A 168 19.92 -29.83 -5.98
N PRO A 169 18.77 -30.01 -5.31
CA PRO A 169 18.04 -31.26 -5.35
C PRO A 169 17.35 -31.49 -6.71
N SER A 170 17.19 -32.75 -7.08
CA SER A 170 16.37 -33.14 -8.25
C SER A 170 14.88 -33.11 -7.87
N LEU A 171 14.39 -31.90 -7.54
CA LEU A 171 12.99 -31.66 -7.19
C LEU A 171 12.27 -30.93 -8.31
N PRO A 172 11.02 -31.26 -8.60
CA PRO A 172 10.17 -30.45 -9.49
C PRO A 172 9.98 -29.05 -8.91
N ILE A 173 10.01 -28.05 -9.79
CA ILE A 173 9.68 -26.68 -9.43
C ILE A 173 8.16 -26.53 -9.43
N GLN A 174 7.59 -26.11 -8.29
CA GLN A 174 6.18 -25.80 -8.13
C GLN A 174 5.99 -24.29 -8.13
N VAL A 175 5.48 -23.76 -9.23
CA VAL A 175 5.29 -22.31 -9.37
C VAL A 175 4.03 -21.88 -8.64
N VAL A 176 4.15 -20.85 -7.82
CA VAL A 176 3.02 -20.14 -7.21
C VAL A 176 2.98 -18.72 -7.77
N ASN A 177 1.86 -18.30 -8.31
CA ASN A 177 1.68 -17.01 -8.96
C ASN A 177 0.56 -16.20 -8.31
N ARG A 178 0.26 -15.01 -8.82
CA ARG A 178 -0.82 -14.15 -8.34
C ARG A 178 -1.93 -14.09 -9.39
N PRO A 179 -3.21 -14.01 -8.98
CA PRO A 179 -4.31 -13.81 -9.93
C PRO A 179 -4.23 -12.43 -10.61
N ALA A 180 -5.11 -12.21 -11.58
CA ALA A 180 -5.21 -10.95 -12.30
C ALA A 180 -5.45 -9.73 -11.40
N GLY A 181 -5.00 -8.55 -11.85
CA GLY A 181 -5.26 -7.26 -11.20
C GLY A 181 -4.29 -6.88 -10.08
N LYS A 182 -3.27 -7.71 -9.80
CA LYS A 182 -2.31 -7.44 -8.71
C LYS A 182 -1.12 -6.61 -9.20
N GLY A 183 -0.74 -5.59 -8.44
CA GLY A 183 0.40 -4.73 -8.76
C GLY A 183 1.75 -5.46 -8.71
N SER A 184 1.91 -6.43 -7.80
CA SER A 184 3.10 -7.30 -7.79
C SER A 184 3.27 -8.09 -9.09
N ASN A 185 2.18 -8.47 -9.78
CA ASN A 185 2.27 -9.04 -11.13
C ASN A 185 2.88 -8.04 -12.10
N TYR A 186 2.41 -6.78 -12.09
CA TYR A 186 2.93 -5.76 -13.00
C TYR A 186 4.44 -5.60 -12.85
N VAL A 187 4.94 -5.42 -11.63
CA VAL A 187 6.37 -5.26 -11.35
C VAL A 187 7.18 -6.49 -11.78
N PHE A 188 6.67 -7.69 -11.46
CA PHE A 188 7.37 -8.93 -11.77
C PHE A 188 7.37 -9.22 -13.27
N THR A 189 6.23 -9.05 -13.95
CA THR A 189 6.14 -9.26 -15.41
C THR A 189 6.89 -8.20 -16.21
N GLU A 190 7.00 -6.96 -15.70
CA GLU A 190 7.85 -5.94 -16.30
C GLU A 190 9.31 -6.35 -16.30
N PHE A 191 9.83 -6.79 -15.16
CA PHE A 191 11.19 -7.29 -15.05
C PHE A 191 11.43 -8.49 -15.99
N LEU A 192 10.59 -9.53 -15.92
CA LEU A 192 10.74 -10.72 -16.75
C LEU A 192 10.63 -10.42 -18.25
N SER A 193 9.79 -9.45 -18.65
CA SER A 193 9.67 -9.00 -20.03
C SER A 193 10.88 -8.20 -20.52
N LYS A 194 11.59 -7.50 -19.62
CA LYS A 194 12.83 -6.78 -19.96
C LYS A 194 13.99 -7.72 -20.21
N VAL A 195 14.08 -8.81 -19.46
CA VAL A 195 15.20 -9.76 -19.51
C VAL A 195 14.96 -10.96 -20.41
N SER A 196 13.72 -11.23 -20.85
CA SER A 196 13.35 -12.36 -21.71
C SER A 196 12.39 -11.94 -22.80
N SER A 197 12.87 -11.96 -24.06
CA SER A 197 12.02 -11.71 -25.24
C SER A 197 10.90 -12.75 -25.37
N LYS A 198 11.17 -14.01 -24.99
CA LYS A 198 10.19 -15.09 -24.99
C LYS A 198 9.08 -14.81 -23.96
N PHE A 199 9.42 -14.38 -22.75
CA PHE A 199 8.43 -14.02 -21.73
C PHE A 199 7.61 -12.81 -22.20
N ARG A 200 8.26 -11.78 -22.77
CA ARG A 200 7.58 -10.61 -23.32
C ARG A 200 6.56 -10.98 -24.40
N ALA A 201 6.90 -11.91 -25.28
CA ALA A 201 6.01 -12.34 -26.36
C ALA A 201 4.81 -13.18 -25.87
N GLN A 202 5.01 -14.01 -24.84
CA GLN A 202 3.97 -14.92 -24.34
C GLN A 202 3.08 -14.35 -23.26
N VAL A 203 3.64 -13.52 -22.37
CA VAL A 203 2.93 -12.97 -21.21
C VAL A 203 2.83 -11.45 -21.28
N GLY A 204 3.95 -10.78 -21.57
CA GLY A 204 4.04 -9.32 -21.66
C GLY A 204 4.07 -8.64 -20.29
N ILE A 205 4.05 -7.29 -20.30
CA ILE A 205 4.00 -6.44 -19.10
C ILE A 205 2.55 -6.20 -18.74
N THR A 206 2.12 -6.72 -17.58
CA THR A 206 0.70 -6.63 -17.19
C THR A 206 0.48 -6.93 -15.70
N ALA A 207 -0.53 -6.29 -15.11
CA ALA A 207 -1.05 -6.65 -13.79
C ALA A 207 -1.96 -7.90 -13.83
N SER A 208 -2.38 -8.33 -15.05
CA SER A 208 -3.33 -9.43 -15.27
C SER A 208 -2.74 -10.51 -16.19
N PRO A 209 -1.60 -11.13 -15.83
CA PRO A 209 -0.96 -12.14 -16.67
C PRO A 209 -1.80 -13.40 -16.80
N LYS A 210 -1.75 -14.00 -17.98
CA LYS A 210 -2.20 -15.37 -18.19
C LYS A 210 -1.00 -16.30 -17.95
N TRP A 211 -0.83 -16.71 -16.70
CA TRP A 211 0.31 -17.55 -16.31
C TRP A 211 0.26 -18.91 -17.02
N PRO A 212 1.34 -19.32 -17.70
CA PRO A 212 1.37 -20.63 -18.39
C PRO A 212 1.37 -21.81 -17.42
N VAL A 213 1.91 -21.63 -16.21
CA VAL A 213 2.07 -22.67 -15.19
C VAL A 213 1.82 -22.12 -13.80
N GLY A 214 1.62 -23.01 -12.84
CA GLY A 214 1.52 -22.71 -11.43
C GLY A 214 0.10 -22.54 -10.93
N GLU A 215 -0.02 -22.35 -9.62
CA GLU A 215 -1.28 -22.10 -8.95
C GLU A 215 -1.33 -20.68 -8.37
N ALA A 216 -2.53 -20.12 -8.26
CA ALA A 216 -2.71 -18.76 -7.78
C ALA A 216 -2.77 -18.66 -6.26
N ALA A 217 -2.23 -17.55 -5.72
CA ALA A 217 -2.33 -17.13 -4.33
C ALA A 217 -2.86 -15.69 -4.27
N GLU A 218 -3.97 -15.49 -3.56
CA GLU A 218 -4.66 -14.18 -3.53
C GLU A 218 -3.89 -13.10 -2.77
N ARG A 219 -3.26 -13.45 -1.65
CA ARG A 219 -2.54 -12.53 -0.75
C ARG A 219 -1.09 -12.95 -0.61
N SER A 220 -0.25 -12.05 -0.12
CA SER A 220 1.16 -12.35 0.17
C SER A 220 1.30 -13.42 1.25
N SER A 221 0.36 -13.47 2.22
CA SER A 221 0.26 -14.57 3.19
C SER A 221 0.01 -15.90 2.53
N ASP A 222 -0.97 -15.96 1.62
CA ASP A 222 -1.35 -17.21 0.93
C ASP A 222 -0.19 -17.69 0.02
N MET A 223 0.54 -16.75 -0.60
CA MET A 223 1.75 -17.05 -1.37
C MET A 223 2.84 -17.65 -0.50
N ALA A 224 3.14 -17.02 0.63
CA ALA A 224 4.14 -17.47 1.57
C ALA A 224 3.79 -18.84 2.17
N ASP A 225 2.53 -19.05 2.54
CA ASP A 225 2.04 -20.31 3.08
C ASP A 225 2.15 -21.44 2.04
N LYS A 226 1.73 -21.20 0.80
CA LYS A 226 1.86 -22.19 -0.30
C LYS A 226 3.33 -22.54 -0.55
N VAL A 227 4.21 -21.52 -0.63
CA VAL A 227 5.64 -21.77 -0.82
C VAL A 227 6.23 -22.55 0.36
N LYS A 228 5.91 -22.17 1.59
CA LYS A 228 6.43 -22.83 2.80
C LYS A 228 5.95 -24.29 2.93
N GLN A 229 4.72 -24.57 2.54
CA GLN A 229 4.11 -25.90 2.69
C GLN A 229 4.51 -26.87 1.59
N ASN A 230 4.94 -26.37 0.42
CA ASN A 230 5.27 -27.21 -0.73
C ASN A 230 6.77 -27.23 -1.00
N LEU A 231 7.38 -28.37 -0.83
CA LEU A 231 8.80 -28.57 -1.12
C LEU A 231 9.06 -28.39 -2.61
N GLY A 232 10.08 -27.58 -2.95
CA GLY A 232 10.39 -27.23 -4.34
C GLY A 232 9.53 -26.07 -4.88
N ALA A 233 8.69 -25.43 -4.06
CA ALA A 233 7.91 -24.29 -4.49
C ALA A 233 8.75 -23.03 -4.68
N ILE A 234 8.32 -22.19 -5.63
CA ILE A 234 8.81 -20.84 -5.87
C ILE A 234 7.62 -19.92 -6.10
N GLY A 235 7.68 -18.73 -5.50
CA GLY A 235 6.72 -17.66 -5.68
C GLY A 235 7.40 -16.30 -5.57
N TYR A 236 6.62 -15.23 -5.41
CA TYR A 236 7.14 -13.88 -5.22
C TYR A 236 6.25 -13.06 -4.31
N VAL A 237 6.87 -12.27 -3.45
CA VAL A 237 6.18 -11.34 -2.52
C VAL A 237 6.93 -10.01 -2.46
N GLU A 238 6.35 -9.07 -1.77
CA GLU A 238 7.00 -7.81 -1.43
C GLU A 238 8.18 -8.05 -0.49
N TYR A 239 9.28 -7.34 -0.71
CA TYR A 239 10.50 -7.42 0.09
C TYR A 239 10.23 -7.30 1.60
N GLN A 240 9.51 -6.25 2.02
CA GLN A 240 9.20 -6.01 3.43
C GLN A 240 8.35 -7.14 4.05
N TYR A 241 7.50 -7.79 3.24
CA TYR A 241 6.75 -8.95 3.70
C TYR A 241 7.66 -10.15 3.94
N ALA A 242 8.59 -10.42 3.03
CA ALA A 242 9.56 -11.52 3.18
C ALA A 242 10.44 -11.32 4.43
N VAL A 243 10.99 -10.11 4.61
CA VAL A 243 11.83 -9.77 5.77
C VAL A 243 11.06 -9.91 7.08
N LYS A 244 9.88 -9.31 7.18
CA LYS A 244 9.05 -9.33 8.39
C LYS A 244 8.67 -10.75 8.83
N ASN A 245 8.55 -11.67 7.89
CA ASN A 245 8.14 -13.06 8.14
C ASN A 245 9.31 -14.06 8.06
N GLY A 246 10.56 -13.60 7.93
CA GLY A 246 11.75 -14.45 7.87
C GLY A 246 11.74 -15.44 6.71
N ILE A 247 11.19 -15.05 5.55
CA ILE A 247 11.07 -15.93 4.39
C ILE A 247 12.35 -15.82 3.54
N PRO A 248 13.01 -16.96 3.20
CA PRO A 248 14.17 -16.94 2.31
C PRO A 248 13.84 -16.31 0.95
N GLN A 249 14.68 -15.37 0.51
CA GLN A 249 14.61 -14.74 -0.78
C GLN A 249 15.84 -15.05 -1.63
N ALA A 250 15.67 -15.22 -2.93
CA ALA A 250 16.78 -15.43 -3.85
C ALA A 250 17.46 -14.10 -4.21
N ALA A 251 18.78 -14.11 -4.33
CA ALA A 251 19.52 -13.03 -4.96
C ALA A 251 19.32 -13.07 -6.47
N VAL A 252 19.08 -11.91 -7.08
CA VAL A 252 18.79 -11.79 -8.51
C VAL A 252 19.93 -11.08 -9.23
N LEU A 253 20.37 -11.66 -10.36
CA LEU A 253 21.40 -11.08 -11.22
C LEU A 253 20.92 -9.77 -11.82
N ASN A 254 21.66 -8.68 -11.61
CA ASN A 254 21.36 -7.37 -12.18
C ASN A 254 22.19 -7.07 -13.44
N PRO A 255 21.89 -6.00 -14.20
CA PRO A 255 22.66 -5.60 -15.39
C PRO A 255 24.13 -5.28 -15.11
N GLY A 256 24.48 -4.93 -13.85
CA GLY A 256 25.86 -4.72 -13.42
C GLY A 256 26.66 -6.03 -13.19
N GLY A 257 26.07 -7.19 -13.50
CA GLY A 257 26.72 -8.50 -13.36
C GLY A 257 26.86 -8.98 -11.90
N LYS A 258 26.06 -8.45 -10.98
CA LYS A 258 26.07 -8.82 -9.56
C LYS A 258 24.77 -9.50 -9.18
N PHE A 259 24.87 -10.50 -8.31
CA PHE A 259 23.71 -11.03 -7.60
C PHE A 259 23.41 -10.13 -6.43
N VAL A 260 22.21 -9.58 -6.39
CA VAL A 260 21.76 -8.61 -5.39
C VAL A 260 20.51 -9.13 -4.69
N THR A 261 20.53 -9.12 -3.36
CA THR A 261 19.33 -9.31 -2.52
C THR A 261 18.65 -7.97 -2.32
N ALA A 262 17.33 -8.00 -2.20
CA ALA A 262 16.58 -6.78 -1.93
C ALA A 262 16.90 -6.25 -0.52
N SER A 263 17.10 -4.95 -0.43
CA SER A 263 17.23 -4.18 0.80
C SER A 263 16.79 -2.74 0.51
N THR A 264 16.56 -1.95 1.54
CA THR A 264 16.24 -0.52 1.38
C THR A 264 17.30 0.21 0.57
N GLU A 265 18.59 -0.13 0.78
CA GLU A 265 19.74 0.44 0.08
C GLU A 265 19.78 0.00 -1.39
N SER A 266 19.51 -1.28 -1.69
CA SER A 266 19.53 -1.79 -3.07
C SER A 266 18.34 -1.31 -3.90
N LEU A 267 17.19 -1.03 -3.26
CA LEU A 267 16.04 -0.36 -3.89
C LEU A 267 16.37 1.12 -4.18
N ALA A 268 16.98 1.82 -3.24
CA ALA A 268 17.44 3.20 -3.46
C ALA A 268 18.48 3.28 -4.57
N ALA A 269 19.46 2.35 -4.60
CA ALA A 269 20.46 2.26 -5.67
C ALA A 269 19.82 2.01 -7.05
N ALA A 270 18.72 1.26 -7.14
CA ALA A 270 17.98 1.09 -8.39
C ALA A 270 17.32 2.41 -8.85
N CYS A 271 16.79 3.18 -7.91
CA CYS A 271 16.19 4.49 -8.19
C CYS A 271 17.23 5.49 -8.70
N GLU A 272 18.40 5.52 -8.08
CA GLU A 272 19.52 6.38 -8.50
C GLU A 272 20.05 5.97 -9.88
N ALA A 273 20.28 4.66 -10.08
CA ALA A 273 20.81 4.12 -11.32
C ALA A 273 19.86 4.29 -12.53
N ALA A 274 18.57 4.38 -12.29
CA ALA A 274 17.56 4.68 -13.31
C ALA A 274 17.46 6.18 -13.62
N GLU A 275 18.31 7.03 -13.00
CA GLU A 275 18.27 8.48 -13.12
C GLU A 275 16.90 9.10 -12.80
N ALA A 276 16.13 8.44 -11.94
CA ALA A 276 14.78 8.84 -11.55
C ALA A 276 14.65 10.32 -11.11
N PRO A 277 15.62 10.89 -10.40
CA PRO A 277 15.57 12.30 -10.01
C PRO A 277 15.51 13.29 -11.16
N ARG A 278 15.87 12.88 -12.39
CA ARG A 278 15.87 13.71 -13.60
C ARG A 278 14.59 13.60 -14.40
N TRP A 279 13.62 12.81 -13.94
CA TRP A 279 12.42 12.56 -14.71
C TRP A 279 11.46 13.74 -14.69
N ASN A 280 11.09 14.21 -15.87
CA ASN A 280 9.94 15.07 -16.05
C ASN A 280 8.69 14.18 -16.15
N GLY A 281 7.86 14.16 -15.08
CA GLY A 281 6.53 13.55 -15.12
C GLY A 281 6.40 12.17 -14.46
N PHE A 282 7.40 11.68 -13.72
CA PHE A 282 7.35 10.43 -12.94
C PHE A 282 7.05 9.13 -13.73
N SER A 283 7.31 9.09 -15.04
CA SER A 283 6.89 7.98 -15.91
C SER A 283 7.98 6.95 -16.24
N ALA A 284 9.12 6.95 -15.56
CA ALA A 284 10.18 6.01 -15.83
C ALA A 284 10.13 4.75 -14.93
N SER A 285 10.71 3.66 -15.42
CA SER A 285 10.74 2.36 -14.75
C SER A 285 12.06 2.15 -14.03
N LEU A 286 12.00 1.69 -12.78
CA LEU A 286 13.15 1.27 -11.98
C LEU A 286 13.58 -0.17 -12.28
N SER A 287 12.74 -0.92 -12.96
CA SER A 287 12.97 -2.33 -13.24
C SER A 287 14.20 -2.52 -14.11
N ASN A 288 15.09 -3.40 -13.68
CA ASN A 288 16.35 -3.75 -14.34
C ASN A 288 17.30 -2.54 -14.53
N ALA A 289 17.37 -1.64 -13.55
CA ALA A 289 18.26 -0.48 -13.57
C ALA A 289 19.76 -0.90 -13.59
N PRO A 290 20.64 -0.13 -14.27
CA PRO A 290 22.00 -0.57 -14.61
C PRO A 290 23.03 -0.50 -13.46
N GLY A 291 22.67 -0.14 -12.25
CA GLY A 291 23.60 0.00 -11.12
C GLY A 291 24.09 -1.32 -10.55
N ALA A 292 25.39 -1.41 -10.21
CA ALA A 292 25.97 -2.63 -9.63
C ALA A 292 25.34 -3.04 -8.29
N GLY A 293 24.88 -2.09 -7.48
CA GLY A 293 24.15 -2.34 -6.23
C GLY A 293 22.63 -2.35 -6.38
N ALA A 294 22.10 -2.11 -7.59
CA ALA A 294 20.68 -1.99 -7.84
C ALA A 294 19.96 -3.35 -7.79
N TYR A 295 18.91 -3.43 -6.98
CA TYR A 295 18.03 -4.61 -7.02
C TYR A 295 17.15 -4.57 -8.26
N PRO A 296 17.16 -5.63 -9.12
CA PRO A 296 16.58 -5.50 -10.46
C PRO A 296 15.05 -5.52 -10.51
N ILE A 297 14.37 -6.05 -9.48
CA ILE A 297 12.90 -6.12 -9.45
C ILE A 297 12.35 -5.01 -8.53
N THR A 298 12.75 -3.79 -8.83
CA THR A 298 12.38 -2.58 -8.09
C THR A 298 11.33 -1.78 -8.86
N SER A 299 10.40 -1.17 -8.13
CA SER A 299 9.38 -0.26 -8.66
C SER A 299 9.04 0.82 -7.64
N PHE A 300 8.24 1.78 -8.07
CA PHE A 300 7.49 2.62 -7.15
C PHE A 300 6.18 1.95 -6.75
N SER A 301 5.71 2.26 -5.54
CA SER A 301 4.29 2.29 -5.28
C SER A 301 3.78 3.70 -5.60
N TRP A 302 2.72 3.78 -6.38
CA TRP A 302 2.10 5.00 -6.86
C TRP A 302 0.84 5.33 -6.08
N ILE A 303 0.55 6.62 -5.95
CA ILE A 303 -0.79 7.10 -5.63
C ILE A 303 -1.43 7.69 -6.90
N TYR A 304 -2.65 7.27 -7.20
CA TYR A 304 -3.43 7.72 -8.35
C TYR A 304 -4.49 8.70 -7.88
N LEU A 305 -4.56 9.84 -8.55
CA LEU A 305 -5.42 10.97 -8.18
C LEU A 305 -6.18 11.46 -9.40
N ARG A 306 -7.38 11.96 -9.21
CA ARG A 306 -8.05 12.79 -10.21
C ARG A 306 -7.46 14.19 -10.21
N THR A 307 -7.36 14.79 -11.38
CA THR A 307 -6.86 16.17 -11.55
C THR A 307 -7.86 17.23 -11.10
N SER A 308 -9.13 16.85 -10.92
CA SER A 308 -10.20 17.73 -10.45
C SER A 308 -11.15 17.01 -9.51
N SER A 309 -11.72 17.75 -8.57
CA SER A 309 -12.75 17.28 -7.64
C SER A 309 -13.89 18.30 -7.58
N SER A 310 -15.13 17.82 -7.57
CA SER A 310 -16.31 18.67 -7.36
C SER A 310 -16.54 19.02 -5.87
N ASP A 311 -15.90 18.31 -4.95
CA ASP A 311 -15.99 18.54 -3.50
C ASP A 311 -14.70 19.21 -3.01
N SER A 312 -14.76 20.53 -2.84
CA SER A 312 -13.63 21.34 -2.41
C SER A 312 -13.13 21.00 -0.99
N ALA A 313 -14.02 20.55 -0.09
CA ALA A 313 -13.64 20.16 1.26
C ALA A 313 -12.84 18.86 1.25
N ARG A 314 -13.25 17.88 0.43
CA ARG A 314 -12.50 16.63 0.24
C ARG A 314 -11.18 16.86 -0.48
N ALA A 315 -11.17 17.72 -1.49
CA ALA A 315 -9.92 18.09 -2.20
C ALA A 315 -8.91 18.75 -1.26
N ALA A 316 -9.35 19.68 -0.40
CA ALA A 316 -8.50 20.29 0.62
C ALA A 316 -7.96 19.25 1.63
N ALA A 317 -8.81 18.38 2.16
CA ALA A 317 -8.40 17.33 3.08
C ALA A 317 -7.41 16.33 2.45
N LEU A 318 -7.62 15.97 1.17
CA LEU A 318 -6.69 15.12 0.43
C LEU A 318 -5.34 15.81 0.25
N SER A 319 -5.34 17.10 -0.11
CA SER A 319 -4.10 17.89 -0.23
C SER A 319 -3.34 17.98 1.09
N GLU A 320 -4.03 18.18 2.22
CA GLU A 320 -3.43 18.15 3.57
C GLU A 320 -2.79 16.79 3.88
N PHE A 321 -3.53 15.69 3.63
CA PHE A 321 -3.00 14.34 3.81
C PHE A 321 -1.77 14.07 2.94
N LEU A 322 -1.81 14.42 1.66
CA LEU A 322 -0.70 14.23 0.73
C LEU A 322 0.52 15.06 1.13
N ASN A 323 0.33 16.31 1.57
CA ASN A 323 1.44 17.12 2.08
C ASN A 323 2.09 16.47 3.30
N TRP A 324 1.30 15.96 4.24
CA TRP A 324 1.81 15.23 5.40
C TRP A 324 2.51 13.92 4.98
N LEU A 325 1.96 13.17 4.02
CA LEU A 325 2.54 11.93 3.49
C LEU A 325 3.95 12.16 2.93
N TYR A 326 4.14 13.24 2.15
CA TYR A 326 5.44 13.59 1.54
C TYR A 326 6.38 14.38 2.47
N THR A 327 6.02 14.55 3.74
CA THR A 327 6.87 15.15 4.77
C THR A 327 7.04 14.16 5.93
N ASP A 328 6.23 14.28 6.96
CA ASP A 328 6.29 13.45 8.17
C ASP A 328 5.96 11.98 7.93
N GLY A 329 5.19 11.69 6.88
CA GLY A 329 4.75 10.34 6.54
C GLY A 329 5.90 9.43 6.08
N GLN A 330 6.93 9.97 5.45
CA GLN A 330 8.04 9.17 4.89
C GLN A 330 8.80 8.39 5.96
N ARG A 331 9.01 8.94 7.15
CA ARG A 331 9.68 8.22 8.25
C ARG A 331 8.98 6.90 8.61
N TYR A 332 7.64 6.86 8.51
CA TYR A 332 6.87 5.64 8.78
C TYR A 332 7.04 4.60 7.67
N ALA A 333 7.37 5.03 6.45
CA ALA A 333 7.70 4.11 5.38
C ALA A 333 8.96 3.30 5.72
N VAL A 334 10.01 3.96 6.20
CA VAL A 334 11.25 3.30 6.66
C VAL A 334 10.99 2.35 7.83
N GLU A 335 10.19 2.78 8.83
CA GLU A 335 9.81 1.94 9.97
C GLU A 335 9.04 0.66 9.55
N GLU A 336 8.25 0.72 8.47
CA GLU A 336 7.51 -0.43 7.92
C GLU A 336 8.32 -1.23 6.89
N GLY A 337 9.60 -0.90 6.66
CA GLY A 337 10.52 -1.62 5.79
C GLY A 337 10.41 -1.26 4.29
N TYR A 338 9.78 -0.14 3.96
CA TYR A 338 9.83 0.43 2.62
C TYR A 338 11.05 1.34 2.46
N SER A 339 11.51 1.52 1.24
CA SER A 339 12.54 2.53 0.97
C SER A 339 11.87 3.87 0.64
N GLU A 340 12.33 4.92 1.30
CA GLU A 340 11.83 6.28 1.06
C GLU A 340 12.19 6.80 -0.33
N LEU A 341 11.46 7.81 -0.78
CA LEU A 341 11.78 8.48 -2.03
C LEU A 341 13.00 9.40 -1.85
N PRO A 342 13.90 9.49 -2.85
CA PRO A 342 14.91 10.54 -2.89
C PRO A 342 14.31 11.94 -2.81
N ALA A 343 15.02 12.85 -2.15
CA ALA A 343 14.54 14.22 -1.91
C ALA A 343 14.04 14.96 -3.16
N PRO A 344 14.68 14.86 -4.36
CA PRO A 344 14.15 15.50 -5.57
C PRO A 344 12.78 14.99 -6.00
N LEU A 345 12.49 13.69 -5.80
CA LEU A 345 11.17 13.11 -6.11
C LEU A 345 10.11 13.55 -5.11
N LEU A 346 10.45 13.63 -3.82
CA LEU A 346 9.57 14.18 -2.78
C LEU A 346 9.19 15.64 -3.09
N GLU A 347 10.18 16.45 -3.46
CA GLU A 347 9.96 17.86 -3.82
C GLU A 347 9.09 17.99 -5.09
N GLY A 348 9.38 17.20 -6.13
CA GLY A 348 8.59 17.13 -7.35
C GLY A 348 7.14 16.75 -7.12
N ALA A 349 6.89 15.72 -6.30
CA ALA A 349 5.53 15.28 -5.93
C ALA A 349 4.78 16.39 -5.16
N ARG A 350 5.43 17.02 -4.18
CA ARG A 350 4.85 18.16 -3.43
C ARG A 350 4.51 19.35 -4.31
N LYS A 351 5.36 19.66 -5.30
CA LYS A 351 5.10 20.73 -6.27
C LYS A 351 3.87 20.40 -7.13
N LYS A 352 3.74 19.12 -7.55
CA LYS A 352 2.61 18.68 -8.36
C LYS A 352 1.28 18.74 -7.60
N ILE A 353 1.27 18.37 -6.31
CA ILE A 353 0.06 18.43 -5.46
C ILE A 353 -0.47 19.85 -5.32
N LYS A 354 0.41 20.88 -5.19
CA LYS A 354 -0.03 22.27 -5.10
C LYS A 354 -0.79 22.76 -6.33
N GLY A 355 -0.63 22.09 -7.46
CA GLY A 355 -1.33 22.39 -8.71
C GLY A 355 -2.66 21.64 -8.91
N LEU A 356 -3.03 20.74 -8.01
CA LEU A 356 -4.33 20.06 -8.05
C LEU A 356 -5.42 21.01 -7.56
N LYS A 357 -6.57 21.01 -8.26
CA LYS A 357 -7.74 21.89 -7.99
C LYS A 357 -8.92 21.06 -7.51
#